data_4c8618d67536725dd257e60db27400c7
#
_entry.id   4c8618d67536725dd257e60db27400c7
#
_cell.length_a   1.000
_cell.length_b   1.000
_cell.length_c   1.000
_cell.angle_alpha   90.00
_cell.angle_beta   90.00
_cell.angle_gamma   90.00
#
_symmetry.space_group_name_H-M   'P 1'
#
loop_
_entity.id
_entity.type
_entity.pdbx_description
1 polymer ?
#
loop_
_entity_poly.entity_id
_entity_poly.type
_entity_poly.pdbx_seq_one_letter_code
_entity_poly.pdbx_strand_id
1 'polypeptide(L)'
;MKKITPLFLVLVLSLALFLPMGCKETGGGNEYGATLLNYRLKESFLKENPVYGVAYTNERYDPAEDNGEFPYLYDETSPANRTFVITEKEQAENIFEDNFIDYDKIDFQKEFFIIYLYASYNEYKKIITDAAKDENGVLKITFESVCSSGSETPIPIQNSVVIKINKTDFEAVEITAKHVNK
;
A
#
# COMPACT_ATOMS: atom_id res chain seq x y z
N MET A 1 -64.97 10.94 28.85
CA MET A 1 -63.55 10.62 28.89
C MET A 1 -63.32 9.26 28.26
N LYS A 2 -62.82 9.21 26.99
CA LYS A 2 -62.59 7.93 26.30
C LYS A 2 -61.20 7.39 26.69
N LYS A 3 -61.21 6.20 27.25
CA LYS A 3 -59.95 5.48 27.59
C LYS A 3 -59.21 5.12 26.33
N ILE A 4 -58.09 5.75 26.12
CA ILE A 4 -57.15 5.38 25.04
C ILE A 4 -56.52 4.04 25.43
N THR A 5 -56.81 3.03 24.64
CA THR A 5 -56.47 1.64 24.85
C THR A 5 -54.93 1.47 24.79
N PRO A 6 -54.31 0.68 25.67
CA PRO A 6 -52.88 0.46 25.73
C PRO A 6 -52.29 -0.23 24.47
N LEU A 7 -53.15 -0.60 23.53
CA LEU A 7 -52.77 -1.26 22.28
C LEU A 7 -51.97 -0.39 21.34
N PHE A 8 -52.14 0.95 21.40
CA PHE A 8 -51.40 1.88 20.53
C PHE A 8 -49.96 2.11 20.99
N LEU A 9 -49.72 1.96 22.30
CA LEU A 9 -48.39 2.15 22.88
C LEU A 9 -47.46 0.97 22.56
N VAL A 10 -48.01 -0.24 22.48
CA VAL A 10 -47.23 -1.46 22.13
C VAL A 10 -46.84 -1.48 20.65
N LEU A 11 -47.69 -0.93 19.78
CA LEU A 11 -47.41 -0.88 18.35
C LEU A 11 -46.30 0.11 18.00
N VAL A 12 -46.17 1.22 18.73
CA VAL A 12 -45.13 2.22 18.54
C VAL A 12 -43.78 1.74 19.08
N LEU A 13 -43.79 0.97 20.19
CA LEU A 13 -42.53 0.38 20.71
C LEU A 13 -41.98 -0.77 19.84
N SER A 14 -42.86 -1.53 19.17
CA SER A 14 -42.44 -2.62 18.31
C SER A 14 -41.86 -2.13 16.96
N LEU A 15 -42.24 -0.92 16.51
CA LEU A 15 -41.68 -0.33 15.28
C LEU A 15 -40.28 0.27 15.50
N ALA A 16 -39.93 0.62 16.75
CA ALA A 16 -38.61 1.14 17.08
C ALA A 16 -37.50 0.07 17.14
N LEU A 17 -37.88 -1.22 17.20
CA LEU A 17 -36.93 -2.34 17.25
C LEU A 17 -36.52 -2.90 15.89
N PHE A 18 -37.11 -2.41 14.79
CA PHE A 18 -36.71 -2.74 13.42
C PHE A 18 -36.02 -1.58 12.70
N LEU A 19 -35.23 -0.79 13.44
CA LEU A 19 -34.17 -0.05 12.77
C LEU A 19 -33.21 -1.13 12.26
N PRO A 20 -32.99 -1.24 10.96
CA PRO A 20 -31.93 -2.10 10.48
C PRO A 20 -30.69 -1.58 11.19
N MET A 21 -30.09 -2.39 12.06
CA MET A 21 -28.66 -2.31 12.27
C MET A 21 -28.09 -2.51 10.88
N GLY A 22 -27.90 -1.41 10.18
CA GLY A 22 -27.11 -1.39 8.99
C GLY A 22 -25.76 -1.92 9.43
N CYS A 23 -25.49 -3.18 9.14
CA CYS A 23 -24.15 -3.59 8.91
C CYS A 23 -23.63 -2.52 7.95
N LYS A 24 -22.80 -1.59 8.44
CA LYS A 24 -21.86 -0.92 7.57
C LYS A 24 -21.10 -2.08 6.95
N GLU A 25 -21.54 -2.50 5.78
CA GLU A 25 -20.63 -3.12 4.86
C GLU A 25 -19.48 -2.13 4.82
N THR A 26 -18.35 -2.51 5.40
CA THR A 26 -17.07 -1.88 5.16
C THR A 26 -16.78 -2.17 3.71
N GLY A 27 -17.52 -1.50 2.83
CA GLY A 27 -17.25 -1.48 1.42
C GLY A 27 -15.86 -0.92 1.29
N GLY A 28 -14.93 -1.74 0.86
CA GLY A 28 -13.59 -1.34 0.52
C GLY A 28 -13.70 -0.11 -0.38
N GLY A 29 -13.22 1.04 0.11
CA GLY A 29 -13.30 2.33 -0.54
C GLY A 29 -11.98 3.04 -0.43
N ASN A 30 -11.66 3.85 -1.43
CA ASN A 30 -10.47 4.71 -1.40
C ASN A 30 -10.82 6.02 -0.69
N GLU A 31 -11.10 5.96 0.62
CA GLU A 31 -11.57 7.10 1.42
C GLU A 31 -10.56 8.24 1.49
N TYR A 32 -9.27 7.93 1.38
CA TYR A 32 -8.18 8.91 1.53
C TYR A 32 -7.53 9.31 0.20
N GLY A 33 -8.18 9.02 -0.93
CA GLY A 33 -7.68 9.39 -2.25
C GLY A 33 -6.33 8.76 -2.58
N ALA A 34 -6.09 7.55 -2.09
CA ALA A 34 -4.87 6.82 -2.33
C ALA A 34 -4.64 6.59 -3.83
N THR A 35 -3.46 6.99 -4.31
CA THR A 35 -3.13 6.93 -5.73
C THR A 35 -1.72 6.38 -5.89
N LEU A 36 -1.53 5.41 -6.77
CA LEU A 36 -0.21 4.93 -7.15
C LEU A 36 0.50 5.97 -7.99
N LEU A 37 1.75 6.25 -7.64
CA LEU A 37 2.61 7.15 -8.38
C LEU A 37 3.72 6.36 -9.08
N ASN A 38 4.06 6.81 -10.28
CA ASN A 38 5.13 6.21 -11.06
C ASN A 38 6.47 6.94 -10.81
N TYR A 39 6.80 7.15 -9.52
CA TYR A 39 8.06 7.76 -9.12
C TYR A 39 9.14 6.69 -8.97
N ARG A 40 10.35 7.04 -9.36
CA ARG A 40 11.50 6.16 -9.18
C ARG A 40 12.25 6.48 -7.90
N LEU A 41 12.65 5.44 -7.19
CA LEU A 41 13.48 5.55 -6.00
C LEU A 41 14.95 5.53 -6.39
N LYS A 42 15.76 6.33 -5.69
CA LYS A 42 17.22 6.32 -5.85
C LYS A 42 17.78 4.93 -5.52
N GLU A 43 18.75 4.52 -6.29
CA GLU A 43 19.41 3.23 -6.08
C GLU A 43 20.08 3.14 -4.70
N SER A 44 20.67 4.25 -4.21
CA SER A 44 21.23 4.33 -2.88
C SER A 44 20.20 4.01 -1.79
N PHE A 45 18.99 4.58 -1.91
CA PHE A 45 17.90 4.31 -0.96
C PHE A 45 17.48 2.83 -0.98
N LEU A 46 17.39 2.21 -2.16
CA LEU A 46 17.06 0.80 -2.29
C LEU A 46 18.14 -0.10 -1.69
N LYS A 47 19.42 0.22 -1.91
CA LYS A 47 20.58 -0.52 -1.36
C LYS A 47 20.67 -0.45 0.15
N GLU A 48 20.32 0.68 0.73
CA GLU A 48 20.30 0.88 2.19
C GLU A 48 19.10 0.20 2.87
N ASN A 49 18.07 -0.12 2.10
CA ASN A 49 16.82 -0.66 2.60
C ASN A 49 16.41 -1.98 1.93
N PRO A 50 17.27 -3.02 1.99
CA PRO A 50 16.96 -4.31 1.39
C PRO A 50 15.77 -4.97 2.09
N VAL A 51 15.02 -5.78 1.34
CA VAL A 51 14.00 -6.68 1.87
C VAL A 51 14.44 -8.13 1.71
N TYR A 52 13.98 -9.00 2.60
CA TYR A 52 14.32 -10.41 2.59
C TYR A 52 13.88 -11.12 1.30
N GLY A 53 14.73 -12.01 0.82
CA GLY A 53 14.39 -12.90 -0.30
C GLY A 53 14.55 -12.28 -1.69
N VAL A 54 15.21 -11.13 -1.82
CA VAL A 54 15.43 -10.50 -3.13
C VAL A 54 16.83 -10.75 -3.66
N ALA A 55 16.91 -10.92 -4.98
CA ALA A 55 18.15 -10.74 -5.72
C ALA A 55 18.32 -9.25 -6.03
N TYR A 56 19.46 -8.71 -5.71
CA TYR A 56 19.81 -7.36 -6.08
C TYR A 56 20.29 -7.32 -7.53
N THR A 57 19.49 -6.89 -8.47
CA THR A 57 19.89 -6.81 -9.87
C THR A 57 19.66 -5.42 -10.44
N ASN A 58 20.44 -4.43 -9.99
CA ASN A 58 20.69 -3.27 -10.85
C ASN A 58 22.02 -3.40 -11.60
N GLU A 59 22.84 -4.34 -11.24
CA GLU A 59 23.98 -4.72 -12.05
C GLU A 59 23.50 -5.73 -13.10
N ARG A 60 23.77 -5.41 -14.34
CA ARG A 60 23.43 -6.26 -15.46
C ARG A 60 24.17 -7.60 -15.26
N TYR A 61 23.43 -8.61 -14.81
CA TYR A 61 23.97 -9.95 -14.67
C TYR A 61 24.49 -10.43 -16.02
N ASP A 62 25.77 -10.67 -16.10
CA ASP A 62 26.40 -11.35 -17.23
C ASP A 62 26.86 -12.74 -16.76
N PRO A 63 26.16 -13.82 -17.18
CA PRO A 63 26.52 -15.18 -16.78
C PRO A 63 27.96 -15.57 -17.13
N ALA A 64 28.57 -14.90 -18.09
CA ALA A 64 29.93 -15.17 -18.51
C ALA A 64 30.99 -14.47 -17.64
N GLU A 65 30.66 -13.30 -17.09
CA GLU A 65 31.57 -12.52 -16.23
C GLU A 65 31.39 -12.91 -14.74
N ASP A 66 30.20 -13.29 -14.33
CA ASP A 66 29.83 -13.56 -12.92
C ASP A 66 29.99 -15.05 -12.53
N ASN A 67 30.67 -15.88 -13.35
CA ASN A 67 30.90 -17.33 -13.10
C ASN A 67 29.62 -18.12 -12.74
N GLY A 68 28.46 -17.66 -13.16
CA GLY A 68 27.17 -18.28 -12.82
C GLY A 68 26.67 -17.97 -11.40
N GLU A 69 27.39 -17.18 -10.63
CA GLU A 69 26.94 -16.71 -9.33
C GLU A 69 26.08 -15.46 -9.52
N PHE A 70 24.81 -15.53 -9.20
CA PHE A 70 23.96 -14.36 -9.11
C PHE A 70 24.42 -13.48 -7.95
N PRO A 71 24.52 -12.14 -8.12
CA PRO A 71 24.79 -11.24 -7.02
C PRO A 71 23.58 -11.19 -6.08
N TYR A 72 23.46 -12.19 -5.24
CA TYR A 72 22.44 -12.20 -4.19
C TYR A 72 22.92 -11.38 -3.01
N LEU A 73 22.18 -10.33 -2.71
CA LEU A 73 22.13 -9.83 -1.34
C LEU A 73 21.09 -10.64 -0.57
N TYR A 74 21.43 -11.86 -0.26
CA TYR A 74 20.66 -12.69 0.66
C TYR A 74 21.02 -12.26 2.07
N ASP A 75 20.40 -11.17 2.53
CA ASP A 75 20.47 -10.81 3.94
C ASP A 75 19.27 -11.44 4.64
N GLU A 76 19.51 -12.60 5.28
CA GLU A 76 18.51 -13.31 6.09
C GLU A 76 17.98 -12.46 7.26
N THR A 77 18.67 -11.37 7.61
CA THR A 77 18.29 -10.45 8.67
C THR A 77 17.36 -9.34 8.17
N SER A 78 17.23 -9.16 6.86
CA SER A 78 16.33 -8.15 6.29
C SER A 78 14.86 -8.50 6.52
N PRO A 79 14.00 -7.52 6.79
CA PRO A 79 12.57 -7.75 6.94
C PRO A 79 11.93 -8.13 5.61
N ALA A 80 10.82 -8.88 5.64
CA ALA A 80 10.08 -9.29 4.44
C ALA A 80 9.53 -8.11 3.61
N ASN A 81 9.30 -6.98 4.27
CA ASN A 81 8.88 -5.73 3.64
C ASN A 81 9.31 -4.54 4.49
N ARG A 82 9.28 -3.35 3.89
CA ARG A 82 9.51 -2.08 4.57
C ARG A 82 8.47 -1.06 4.16
N THR A 83 8.02 -0.27 5.14
CA THR A 83 7.09 0.84 4.89
C THR A 83 7.72 2.13 5.38
N PHE A 84 7.69 3.18 4.55
CA PHE A 84 8.17 4.51 4.88
C PHE A 84 7.05 5.51 4.65
N VAL A 85 6.93 6.47 5.55
CA VAL A 85 5.99 7.59 5.42
C VAL A 85 6.79 8.86 5.19
N ILE A 86 6.51 9.55 4.10
CA ILE A 86 7.21 10.75 3.64
C ILE A 86 6.26 11.93 3.74
N THR A 87 6.49 12.79 4.70
CA THR A 87 5.61 13.93 5.03
C THR A 87 6.21 15.28 4.68
N GLU A 88 7.47 15.31 4.23
CA GLU A 88 8.22 16.53 3.98
C GLU A 88 9.01 16.44 2.68
N LYS A 89 9.19 17.61 2.05
CA LYS A 89 9.93 17.75 0.77
C LYS A 89 11.36 17.23 0.88
N GLU A 90 12.07 17.58 1.95
CA GLU A 90 13.47 17.16 2.14
C GLU A 90 13.63 15.63 2.22
N GLN A 91 12.67 14.95 2.86
CA GLN A 91 12.65 13.48 2.87
C GLN A 91 12.48 12.92 1.44
N ALA A 92 11.55 13.51 0.68
CA ALA A 92 11.27 13.09 -0.68
C ALA A 92 12.50 13.31 -1.60
N GLU A 93 13.16 14.46 -1.50
CA GLU A 93 14.37 14.80 -2.26
C GLU A 93 15.52 13.82 -2.02
N ASN A 94 15.62 13.25 -0.82
CA ASN A 94 16.64 12.24 -0.50
C ASN A 94 16.33 10.85 -1.08
N ILE A 95 15.07 10.57 -1.40
CA ILE A 95 14.58 9.23 -1.73
C ILE A 95 14.29 9.06 -3.22
N PHE A 96 13.69 10.07 -3.86
CA PHE A 96 13.26 9.97 -5.25
C PHE A 96 14.31 10.50 -6.24
N GLU A 97 14.33 9.93 -7.44
CA GLU A 97 15.12 10.46 -8.56
C GLU A 97 14.50 11.76 -9.06
N ASP A 98 15.29 12.83 -9.16
CA ASP A 98 14.82 14.20 -9.45
C ASP A 98 14.09 14.31 -10.81
N ASN A 99 14.46 13.47 -11.80
CA ASN A 99 13.86 13.51 -13.12
C ASN A 99 12.43 12.94 -13.19
N PHE A 100 11.95 12.31 -12.12
CA PHE A 100 10.65 11.62 -12.07
C PHE A 100 9.63 12.29 -11.14
N ILE A 101 10.01 13.36 -10.46
CA ILE A 101 9.16 14.05 -9.51
C ILE A 101 9.25 15.56 -9.71
N ASP A 102 8.10 16.21 -9.73
CA ASP A 102 7.99 17.67 -9.77
C ASP A 102 7.56 18.15 -8.37
N TYR A 103 8.54 18.47 -7.56
CA TYR A 103 8.33 18.86 -6.15
C TYR A 103 7.49 20.13 -6.01
N ASP A 104 7.44 21.01 -7.01
CA ASP A 104 6.68 22.25 -6.95
C ASP A 104 5.17 22.02 -7.10
N LYS A 105 4.78 20.83 -7.56
CA LYS A 105 3.38 20.39 -7.65
C LYS A 105 2.88 19.61 -6.44
N ILE A 106 3.75 19.34 -5.47
CA ILE A 106 3.42 18.57 -4.28
C ILE A 106 3.13 19.50 -3.11
N ASP A 107 1.95 19.37 -2.52
CA ASP A 107 1.56 20.11 -1.32
C ASP A 107 1.59 19.20 -0.09
N PHE A 108 2.75 19.10 0.56
CA PHE A 108 2.93 18.30 1.77
C PHE A 108 2.07 18.76 2.98
N GLN A 109 1.35 19.88 2.86
CA GLN A 109 0.34 20.25 3.85
C GLN A 109 -0.99 19.53 3.63
N LYS A 110 -1.23 19.05 2.39
CA LYS A 110 -2.48 18.38 1.99
C LYS A 110 -2.32 16.90 1.69
N GLU A 111 -1.10 16.46 1.43
CA GLU A 111 -0.82 15.08 1.04
C GLU A 111 0.51 14.61 1.61
N PHE A 112 0.72 13.30 1.63
CA PHE A 112 1.97 12.64 1.98
C PHE A 112 2.15 11.39 1.13
N PHE A 113 3.35 10.81 1.15
CA PHE A 113 3.62 9.58 0.42
C PHE A 113 3.89 8.43 1.37
N ILE A 114 3.50 7.24 0.93
CA ILE A 114 3.89 5.98 1.54
C ILE A 114 4.69 5.21 0.50
N ILE A 115 5.88 4.75 0.90
CA ILE A 115 6.71 3.87 0.10
C ILE A 115 6.63 2.48 0.75
N TYR A 116 6.32 1.48 -0.04
CA TYR A 116 6.32 0.09 0.39
C TYR A 116 7.29 -0.71 -0.47
N LEU A 117 8.30 -1.29 0.17
CA LEU A 117 9.28 -2.17 -0.45
C LEU A 117 8.95 -3.61 -0.09
N TYR A 118 9.00 -4.51 -1.06
CA TYR A 118 8.68 -5.93 -0.89
C TYR A 118 9.36 -6.78 -1.96
N ALA A 119 9.48 -8.07 -1.68
CA ALA A 119 9.97 -9.04 -2.64
C ALA A 119 8.83 -9.58 -3.50
N SER A 120 8.97 -9.57 -4.80
CA SER A 120 8.02 -10.20 -5.72
C SER A 120 8.69 -10.56 -7.05
N TYR A 121 8.04 -11.43 -7.80
CA TYR A 121 8.38 -11.71 -9.19
C TYR A 121 7.91 -10.57 -10.10
N ASN A 122 8.14 -10.67 -11.41
CA ASN A 122 7.78 -9.62 -12.36
C ASN A 122 6.29 -9.28 -12.30
N GLU A 123 6.01 -8.04 -11.89
CA GLU A 123 4.68 -7.46 -11.84
C GLU A 123 4.54 -6.41 -12.94
N TYR A 124 3.46 -6.46 -13.71
CA TYR A 124 3.22 -5.50 -14.78
C TYR A 124 2.11 -4.48 -14.48
N LYS A 125 1.27 -4.75 -13.49
CA LYS A 125 0.18 -3.87 -13.14
C LYS A 125 -0.08 -3.88 -11.64
N LYS A 126 -0.27 -2.70 -11.07
CA LYS A 126 -0.66 -2.51 -9.67
C LYS A 126 -1.90 -1.63 -9.60
N ILE A 127 -2.83 -1.94 -8.71
CA ILE A 127 -4.09 -1.21 -8.54
C ILE A 127 -4.41 -1.16 -7.05
N ILE A 128 -4.67 0.04 -6.51
CA ILE A 128 -5.21 0.17 -5.15
C ILE A 128 -6.66 -0.28 -5.18
N THR A 129 -6.99 -1.23 -4.32
CA THR A 129 -8.35 -1.78 -4.18
C THR A 129 -9.03 -1.31 -2.92
N ASP A 130 -8.27 -0.88 -1.92
CA ASP A 130 -8.81 -0.36 -0.67
C ASP A 130 -7.82 0.59 0.00
N ALA A 131 -8.33 1.66 0.64
CA ALA A 131 -7.57 2.54 1.51
C ALA A 131 -8.53 3.13 2.55
N ALA A 132 -8.51 2.58 3.75
CA ALA A 132 -9.41 2.95 4.85
C ALA A 132 -8.65 2.99 6.18
N LYS A 133 -9.20 3.68 7.15
CA LYS A 133 -8.67 3.70 8.52
C LYS A 133 -9.58 2.88 9.43
N ASP A 134 -9.01 2.01 10.22
CA ASP A 134 -9.76 1.23 11.20
C ASP A 134 -10.05 2.03 12.49
N GLU A 135 -10.78 1.41 13.40
CA GLU A 135 -11.17 2.00 14.70
C GLU A 135 -9.98 2.32 15.62
N ASN A 136 -8.84 1.68 15.40
CA ASN A 136 -7.61 1.92 16.15
C ASN A 136 -6.72 2.99 15.51
N GLY A 137 -7.19 3.65 14.45
CA GLY A 137 -6.41 4.67 13.75
C GLY A 137 -5.37 4.12 12.78
N VAL A 138 -5.38 2.82 12.48
CA VAL A 138 -4.44 2.21 11.53
C VAL A 138 -4.94 2.44 10.11
N LEU A 139 -4.11 3.07 9.30
CA LEU A 139 -4.36 3.27 7.86
C LEU A 139 -4.03 1.99 7.12
N LYS A 140 -5.05 1.28 6.65
CA LYS A 140 -4.94 0.02 5.90
C LYS A 140 -5.07 0.28 4.41
N ILE A 141 -4.07 -0.14 3.65
CA ILE A 141 -4.06 0.01 2.21
C ILE A 141 -3.88 -1.37 1.58
N THR A 142 -4.76 -1.71 0.67
CA THR A 142 -4.67 -2.94 -0.11
C THR A 142 -4.44 -2.58 -1.57
N PHE A 143 -3.45 -3.22 -2.19
CA PHE A 143 -3.27 -3.16 -3.63
C PHE A 143 -3.19 -4.57 -4.23
N GLU A 144 -3.67 -4.69 -5.46
CA GLU A 144 -3.49 -5.89 -6.27
C GLU A 144 -2.31 -5.68 -7.22
N SER A 145 -1.45 -6.67 -7.32
CA SER A 145 -0.43 -6.76 -8.35
C SER A 145 -0.71 -7.92 -9.28
N VAL A 146 -0.62 -7.68 -10.57
CA VAL A 146 -0.88 -8.69 -11.59
C VAL A 146 0.45 -9.15 -12.17
N CYS A 147 0.73 -10.45 -12.02
CA CYS A 147 1.90 -11.10 -12.59
C CYS A 147 1.54 -11.74 -13.94
N SER A 148 2.43 -11.63 -14.93
CA SER A 148 2.22 -12.32 -16.21
C SER A 148 2.57 -13.80 -16.05
N SER A 149 1.62 -14.67 -16.39
CA SER A 149 1.89 -16.10 -16.53
C SER A 149 2.90 -16.30 -17.65
N GLY A 150 4.11 -16.73 -17.37
CA GLY A 150 5.12 -17.12 -18.36
C GLY A 150 6.41 -16.32 -18.43
N SER A 151 6.57 -15.25 -17.65
CA SER A 151 7.86 -14.58 -17.47
C SER A 151 8.30 -14.65 -16.01
N GLU A 152 8.29 -15.83 -15.44
CA GLU A 152 8.84 -16.03 -14.11
C GLU A 152 10.35 -15.84 -14.21
N THR A 153 10.81 -14.68 -13.75
CA THR A 153 12.19 -14.64 -13.30
C THR A 153 12.25 -15.64 -12.15
N PRO A 154 13.14 -16.61 -12.18
CA PRO A 154 13.20 -17.66 -11.14
C PRO A 154 13.56 -17.08 -9.76
N ILE A 155 13.76 -15.79 -9.68
CA ILE A 155 14.30 -15.09 -8.53
C ILE A 155 13.46 -13.85 -8.26
N PRO A 156 12.93 -13.67 -7.02
CA PRO A 156 12.20 -12.46 -6.68
C PRO A 156 13.13 -11.24 -6.67
N ILE A 157 12.62 -10.13 -7.16
CA ILE A 157 13.30 -8.84 -7.14
C ILE A 157 12.66 -7.92 -6.09
N GLN A 158 13.43 -6.92 -5.66
CA GLN A 158 12.89 -5.87 -4.81
C GLN A 158 11.97 -4.97 -5.62
N ASN A 159 10.69 -5.04 -5.30
CA ASN A 159 9.67 -4.17 -5.86
C ASN A 159 9.37 -3.01 -4.92
N SER A 160 8.85 -1.94 -5.50
CA SER A 160 8.36 -0.80 -4.74
C SER A 160 6.99 -0.35 -5.23
N VAL A 161 6.20 0.19 -4.32
CA VAL A 161 5.05 1.03 -4.64
C VAL A 161 5.20 2.35 -3.93
N VAL A 162 4.87 3.43 -4.63
CA VAL A 162 4.75 4.77 -4.07
C VAL A 162 3.27 5.15 -4.11
N ILE A 163 2.72 5.43 -2.95
CA ILE A 163 1.30 5.75 -2.79
C ILE A 163 1.18 7.17 -2.28
N LYS A 164 0.46 8.01 -3.00
CA LYS A 164 0.04 9.33 -2.52
C LYS A 164 -1.24 9.20 -1.73
N ILE A 165 -1.32 9.87 -0.59
CA ILE A 165 -2.48 9.86 0.32
C ILE A 165 -2.83 11.29 0.69
N ASN A 166 -4.11 11.64 0.71
CA ASN A 166 -4.57 12.90 1.27
C ASN A 166 -4.27 12.96 2.78
N LYS A 167 -3.88 14.15 3.25
CA LYS A 167 -3.49 14.35 4.65
C LYS A 167 -4.56 13.84 5.61
N THR A 168 -4.17 12.95 6.50
CA THR A 168 -4.98 12.41 7.57
C THR A 168 -4.08 12.01 8.73
N ASP A 169 -4.63 12.02 9.94
CA ASP A 169 -3.93 11.48 11.11
C ASP A 169 -4.07 9.96 11.12
N PHE A 170 -3.02 9.28 11.53
CA PHE A 170 -2.99 7.82 11.69
C PHE A 170 -1.97 7.42 12.76
N GLU A 171 -2.19 6.27 13.40
CA GLU A 171 -1.28 5.70 14.40
C GLU A 171 -0.24 4.78 13.76
N ALA A 172 -0.63 4.06 12.72
CA ALA A 172 0.22 3.15 11.98
C ALA A 172 -0.27 2.98 10.53
N VAL A 173 0.59 2.42 9.68
CA VAL A 173 0.26 2.05 8.30
C VAL A 173 0.44 0.55 8.13
N GLU A 174 -0.59 -0.11 7.62
CA GLU A 174 -0.55 -1.51 7.20
C GLU A 174 -0.80 -1.62 5.69
N ILE A 175 0.09 -2.32 4.99
CA ILE A 175 -0.05 -2.52 3.55
C ILE A 175 -0.20 -4.01 3.25
N THR A 176 -1.21 -4.34 2.49
CA THR A 176 -1.48 -5.69 2.00
C THR A 176 -1.31 -5.73 0.48
N ALA A 177 -0.37 -6.53 0.01
CA ALA A 177 -0.21 -6.84 -1.41
C ALA A 177 -0.95 -8.15 -1.75
N LYS A 178 -1.85 -8.11 -2.73
CA LYS A 178 -2.53 -9.28 -3.28
C LYS A 178 -1.97 -9.59 -4.66
N HIS A 179 -1.35 -10.75 -4.81
CA HIS A 179 -0.82 -11.21 -6.10
C HIS A 179 -1.90 -11.97 -6.88
N VAL A 180 -2.15 -11.52 -8.10
CA VAL A 180 -3.15 -12.12 -8.99
C VAL A 180 -2.42 -12.63 -10.23
N ASN A 181 -2.49 -13.95 -10.45
CA ASN A 181 -1.96 -14.56 -11.67
C ASN A 181 -3.04 -14.49 -12.77
N LYS A 182 -2.69 -13.95 -13.94
CA LYS A 182 -3.53 -13.92 -15.13
C LYS A 182 -2.80 -14.51 -16.32
#